data_092b3d74142d4b262b57b33b437113d6
#
_entry.id   092b3d74142d4b262b57b33b437113d6
#
_cell.length_a   1.000
_cell.length_b   1.000
_cell.length_c   1.000
_cell.angle_alpha   90.00
_cell.angle_beta   90.00
_cell.angle_gamma   90.00
#
_symmetry.space_group_name_H-M   'P 1'
#
loop_
_entity.id
_entity.type
_entity.pdbx_description
1 polymer ?
#
loop_
_entity_poly.entity_id
_entity_poly.type
_entity_poly.pdbx_seq_one_letter_code
_entity_poly.pdbx_strand_id
1 'polypeptide(L)'
;YTAEERIDFRELVKDLGHLLKTRIQMVQISVRDETRMLGGIGPCGEVICCCRFLKDFQSVTVELAKEQNLPLNIAKLTGLCGKLVCCLAYERHFYQEAKKHFPEVATLIKTKEGDLKVKEVNYLTEEVTLEYSDGRVRKTKLSELAELKK
;
A
#
# COMPACT_ATOMS: atom_id res chain seq x y z
N TYR A 1 25.29 -0.65 -9.12
CA TYR A 1 25.09 -2.05 -8.74
C TYR A 1 24.08 -2.16 -7.61
N THR A 2 23.43 -3.31 -7.50
CA THR A 2 22.58 -3.70 -6.36
C THR A 2 23.28 -4.79 -5.55
N ALA A 3 23.14 -4.79 -4.25
CA ALA A 3 23.64 -5.82 -3.35
C ALA A 3 22.83 -5.81 -2.06
N GLU A 4 22.67 -6.97 -1.43
CA GLU A 4 22.01 -7.11 -0.13
C GLU A 4 22.92 -6.62 1.00
N GLU A 5 24.23 -6.86 0.86
CA GLU A 5 25.24 -6.48 1.82
C GLU A 5 26.28 -5.51 1.22
N ARG A 6 27.11 -4.95 2.09
CA ARG A 6 28.18 -4.04 1.68
C ARG A 6 29.31 -4.86 1.03
N ILE A 7 29.54 -4.63 -0.27
CA ILE A 7 30.58 -5.30 -1.05
C ILE A 7 31.82 -4.39 -1.17
N ASP A 8 33.01 -4.94 -0.99
CA ASP A 8 34.28 -4.24 -1.31
C ASP A 8 34.62 -4.47 -2.79
N PHE A 9 34.53 -3.41 -3.54
CA PHE A 9 34.80 -3.40 -4.99
C PHE A 9 36.06 -2.62 -5.37
N ARG A 10 36.97 -2.34 -4.42
CA ARG A 10 38.18 -1.51 -4.67
C ARG A 10 39.09 -2.12 -5.72
N GLU A 11 39.31 -3.43 -5.68
CA GLU A 11 40.12 -4.13 -6.67
C GLU A 11 39.45 -4.10 -8.03
N LEU A 12 38.16 -4.43 -8.11
CA LEU A 12 37.38 -4.36 -9.34
C LEU A 12 37.43 -2.98 -10.00
N VAL A 13 37.36 -1.91 -9.22
CA VAL A 13 37.46 -0.52 -9.76
C VAL A 13 38.83 -0.25 -10.34
N LYS A 14 39.91 -0.75 -9.72
CA LYS A 14 41.28 -0.63 -10.25
C LYS A 14 41.43 -1.39 -11.57
N ASP A 15 41.00 -2.63 -11.60
CA ASP A 15 41.11 -3.50 -12.79
C ASP A 15 40.31 -2.94 -13.96
N LEU A 16 39.09 -2.50 -13.70
CA LEU A 16 38.26 -1.82 -14.71
C LEU A 16 38.92 -0.53 -15.21
N GLY A 17 39.47 0.27 -14.29
CA GLY A 17 40.16 1.51 -14.63
C GLY A 17 41.38 1.25 -15.54
N HIS A 18 42.15 0.19 -15.26
CA HIS A 18 43.30 -0.22 -16.09
C HIS A 18 42.85 -0.75 -17.47
N LEU A 19 41.81 -1.58 -17.47
CA LEU A 19 41.32 -2.20 -18.73
C LEU A 19 40.69 -1.16 -19.66
N LEU A 20 39.82 -0.29 -19.10
CA LEU A 20 39.05 0.67 -19.89
C LEU A 20 39.76 2.04 -20.05
N LYS A 21 40.93 2.20 -19.42
CA LYS A 21 41.74 3.45 -19.43
C LYS A 21 40.92 4.70 -19.11
N THR A 22 39.95 4.57 -18.18
CA THR A 22 39.07 5.63 -17.79
C THR A 22 38.78 5.59 -16.28
N ARG A 23 38.28 6.68 -15.74
CA ARG A 23 37.87 6.74 -14.33
C ARG A 23 36.56 6.01 -14.13
N ILE A 24 36.57 5.01 -13.24
CA ILE A 24 35.39 4.23 -12.89
C ILE A 24 34.83 4.71 -11.55
N GLN A 25 33.52 4.91 -11.51
CA GLN A 25 32.78 5.19 -10.29
C GLN A 25 31.70 4.13 -10.10
N MET A 26 31.76 3.41 -8.98
CA MET A 26 30.75 2.43 -8.60
C MET A 26 29.80 3.05 -7.58
N VAL A 27 28.49 2.96 -7.87
CA VAL A 27 27.45 3.48 -6.99
C VAL A 27 26.46 2.35 -6.65
N GLN A 28 26.21 2.14 -5.36
CA GLN A 28 25.19 1.22 -4.92
C GLN A 28 23.82 1.90 -5.04
N ILE A 29 22.90 1.26 -5.75
CA ILE A 29 21.54 1.72 -5.90
C ILE A 29 20.57 0.79 -5.16
N SER A 30 19.41 1.28 -4.79
CA SER A 30 18.38 0.45 -4.16
C SER A 30 17.70 -0.45 -5.19
N VAL A 31 17.14 -1.58 -4.74
CA VAL A 31 16.33 -2.46 -5.60
C VAL A 31 15.14 -1.74 -6.25
N ARG A 32 14.64 -0.67 -5.64
CA ARG A 32 13.59 0.16 -6.23
C ARG A 32 14.13 1.04 -7.36
N ASP A 33 15.35 1.57 -7.24
CA ASP A 33 15.99 2.35 -8.29
C ASP A 33 16.32 1.46 -9.48
N GLU A 34 16.80 0.24 -9.24
CA GLU A 34 16.99 -0.77 -10.27
C GLU A 34 15.67 -1.07 -11.01
N THR A 35 14.60 -1.37 -10.27
CA THR A 35 13.28 -1.62 -10.84
C THR A 35 12.76 -0.40 -11.63
N ARG A 36 13.05 0.81 -11.16
CA ARG A 36 12.71 2.05 -11.86
C ARG A 36 13.45 2.20 -13.18
N MET A 37 14.72 1.77 -13.26
CA MET A 37 15.52 1.80 -14.49
C MET A 37 15.03 0.77 -15.51
N LEU A 38 14.63 -0.42 -15.05
CA LEU A 38 14.08 -1.49 -15.89
C LEU A 38 12.64 -1.22 -16.34
N GLY A 39 11.86 -0.53 -15.52
CA GLY A 39 10.45 -0.31 -15.76
C GLY A 39 9.59 -1.54 -15.47
N GLY A 40 8.32 -1.48 -15.83
CA GLY A 40 7.39 -2.61 -15.73
C GLY A 40 5.98 -2.21 -15.36
N ILE A 41 5.12 -3.23 -15.26
CA ILE A 41 3.70 -3.11 -14.90
C ILE A 41 3.51 -3.63 -13.48
N GLY A 42 2.84 -2.84 -12.65
CA GLY A 42 2.54 -3.22 -11.27
C GLY A 42 1.41 -4.24 -11.15
N PRO A 43 1.16 -4.80 -9.96
CA PRO A 43 0.05 -5.72 -9.73
C PRO A 43 -1.34 -5.08 -9.97
N CYS A 44 -1.42 -3.77 -10.06
CA CYS A 44 -2.63 -3.02 -10.40
C CYS A 44 -2.89 -2.94 -11.92
N GLY A 45 -1.99 -3.44 -12.77
CA GLY A 45 -2.09 -3.37 -14.23
C GLY A 45 -1.57 -2.05 -14.85
N GLU A 46 -1.11 -1.11 -14.04
CA GLU A 46 -0.55 0.17 -14.47
C GLU A 46 0.99 0.17 -14.43
N VAL A 47 1.60 1.10 -15.17
CA VAL A 47 3.04 1.34 -15.07
C VAL A 47 3.41 1.66 -13.62
N ILE A 48 4.49 1.06 -13.13
CA ILE A 48 4.92 1.22 -11.74
C ILE A 48 5.06 2.69 -11.34
N CYS A 49 4.57 3.03 -10.14
CA CYS A 49 4.48 4.41 -9.64
C CYS A 49 5.83 5.14 -9.65
N CYS A 50 6.93 4.42 -9.36
CA CYS A 50 8.28 4.99 -9.36
C CYS A 50 8.78 5.44 -10.76
N CYS A 51 8.27 4.86 -11.83
CA CYS A 51 8.55 5.31 -13.20
C CYS A 51 7.62 6.47 -13.61
N ARG A 52 6.37 6.44 -13.14
CA ARG A 52 5.33 7.35 -13.63
C ARG A 52 5.36 8.72 -12.95
N PHE A 53 5.28 8.78 -11.63
CA PHE A 53 5.14 10.04 -10.91
C PHE A 53 5.79 10.08 -9.53
N LEU A 54 5.92 8.94 -8.84
CA LEU A 54 6.39 8.91 -7.46
C LEU A 54 7.92 8.96 -7.39
N LYS A 55 8.48 10.07 -6.94
CA LYS A 55 9.93 10.27 -6.81
C LYS A 55 10.40 10.14 -5.36
N ASP A 56 9.58 10.63 -4.43
CA ASP A 56 9.88 10.60 -3.00
C ASP A 56 9.18 9.42 -2.33
N PHE A 57 9.92 8.65 -1.54
CA PHE A 57 9.44 7.42 -0.95
C PHE A 57 9.46 7.49 0.57
N GLN A 58 8.30 7.27 1.15
CA GLN A 58 8.17 7.03 2.57
C GLN A 58 8.33 5.54 2.88
N SER A 59 8.68 5.22 4.12
CA SER A 59 8.69 3.84 4.59
C SER A 59 7.29 3.26 4.57
N VAL A 60 7.15 2.07 3.96
CA VAL A 60 5.87 1.36 3.88
C VAL A 60 5.90 0.21 4.85
N THR A 61 4.93 0.17 5.75
CA THR A 61 4.76 -0.90 6.74
C THR A 61 3.47 -1.67 6.49
N VAL A 62 3.36 -2.87 7.03
CA VAL A 62 2.15 -3.71 6.94
C VAL A 62 0.96 -3.05 7.65
N GLU A 63 1.21 -2.19 8.62
CA GLU A 63 0.19 -1.43 9.33
C GLU A 63 -0.62 -0.52 8.40
N LEU A 64 0.02 0.05 7.37
CA LEU A 64 -0.67 0.84 6.36
C LEU A 64 -1.72 0.02 5.59
N ALA A 65 -1.44 -1.25 5.32
CA ALA A 65 -2.42 -2.14 4.71
C ALA A 65 -3.61 -2.41 5.65
N LYS A 66 -3.36 -2.56 6.96
CA LYS A 66 -4.42 -2.68 7.96
C LYS A 66 -5.25 -1.39 8.07
N GLU A 67 -4.61 -0.22 8.09
CA GLU A 67 -5.29 1.08 8.11
C GLU A 67 -6.26 1.23 6.92
N GLN A 68 -5.92 0.62 5.77
CA GLN A 68 -6.69 0.66 4.53
C GLN A 68 -7.66 -0.51 4.36
N ASN A 69 -7.84 -1.35 5.39
CA ASN A 69 -8.68 -2.55 5.37
C ASN A 69 -8.33 -3.54 4.25
N LEU A 70 -7.06 -3.62 3.87
CA LEU A 70 -6.60 -4.57 2.86
C LEU A 70 -6.27 -5.93 3.48
N PRO A 71 -6.52 -7.03 2.77
CA PRO A 71 -6.13 -8.35 3.23
C PRO A 71 -4.61 -8.45 3.32
N LEU A 72 -4.10 -9.00 4.44
CA LEU A 72 -2.66 -9.10 4.73
C LEU A 72 -1.99 -10.23 3.92
N ASN A 73 -2.18 -10.25 2.62
CA ASN A 73 -1.48 -11.16 1.73
C ASN A 73 -0.23 -10.49 1.19
N ILE A 74 0.92 -10.82 1.77
CA ILE A 74 2.22 -10.22 1.42
C ILE A 74 2.51 -10.32 -0.08
N ALA A 75 2.19 -11.46 -0.71
CA ALA A 75 2.43 -11.65 -2.14
C ALA A 75 1.65 -10.63 -3.01
N LYS A 76 0.41 -10.28 -2.60
CA LYS A 76 -0.40 -9.26 -3.29
C LYS A 76 -0.01 -7.83 -2.94
N LEU A 77 0.66 -7.63 -1.80
CA LEU A 77 1.11 -6.32 -1.33
C LEU A 77 2.57 -6.02 -1.71
N THR A 78 3.23 -6.94 -2.42
CA THR A 78 4.62 -6.79 -2.87
C THR A 78 4.66 -6.27 -4.31
N GLY A 79 5.43 -5.22 -4.53
CA GLY A 79 5.69 -4.66 -5.86
C GLY A 79 6.81 -5.40 -6.60
N LEU A 80 7.06 -5.05 -7.87
CA LEU A 80 8.13 -5.63 -8.69
C LEU A 80 9.52 -5.49 -8.06
N CYS A 81 9.74 -4.47 -7.25
CA CYS A 81 11.00 -4.25 -6.53
C CYS A 81 11.20 -5.15 -5.30
N GLY A 82 10.30 -6.10 -5.04
CA GLY A 82 10.36 -6.98 -3.87
C GLY A 82 9.99 -6.32 -2.54
N LYS A 83 9.69 -5.01 -2.52
CA LYS A 83 9.24 -4.27 -1.34
C LYS A 83 7.72 -4.09 -1.36
N LEU A 84 7.11 -3.77 -0.21
CA LEU A 84 5.70 -3.42 -0.16
C LEU A 84 5.37 -2.29 -1.14
N VAL A 85 4.18 -2.37 -1.75
CA VAL A 85 3.74 -1.39 -2.76
C VAL A 85 3.68 0.01 -2.19
N CYS A 86 4.31 0.96 -2.88
CA CYS A 86 4.46 2.34 -2.41
C CYS A 86 3.15 3.14 -2.44
N CYS A 87 2.13 2.70 -3.18
CA CYS A 87 0.80 3.32 -3.16
C CYS A 87 0.16 3.29 -1.77
N LEU A 88 0.44 2.30 -0.92
CA LEU A 88 -0.05 2.27 0.46
C LEU A 88 0.32 3.55 1.24
N ALA A 89 1.56 4.00 1.14
CA ALA A 89 1.99 5.24 1.79
C ALA A 89 1.46 6.47 1.06
N TYR A 90 1.44 6.43 -0.27
CA TYR A 90 0.96 7.53 -1.10
C TYR A 90 -0.52 7.86 -0.87
N GLU A 91 -1.36 6.82 -0.78
CA GLU A 91 -2.80 6.97 -0.61
C GLU A 91 -3.25 7.13 0.84
N ARG A 92 -2.32 6.99 1.81
CA ARG A 92 -2.64 6.99 3.25
C ARG A 92 -3.53 8.14 3.68
N HIS A 93 -3.24 9.36 3.20
CA HIS A 93 -3.98 10.55 3.61
C HIS A 93 -5.44 10.51 3.19
N PHE A 94 -5.75 9.96 2.00
CA PHE A 94 -7.14 9.79 1.55
C PHE A 94 -7.92 8.84 2.46
N TYR A 95 -7.29 7.72 2.85
CA TYR A 95 -7.92 6.76 3.77
C TYR A 95 -8.10 7.34 5.17
N GLN A 96 -7.16 8.14 5.65
CA GLN A 96 -7.27 8.82 6.94
C GLN A 96 -8.40 9.87 6.94
N GLU A 97 -8.58 10.60 5.85
CA GLU A 97 -9.68 11.54 5.70
C GLU A 97 -11.02 10.81 5.62
N ALA A 98 -11.11 9.80 4.77
CA ALA A 98 -12.32 8.98 4.64
C ALA A 98 -12.72 8.37 5.99
N LYS A 99 -11.77 7.82 6.73
CA LYS A 99 -12.01 7.19 8.04
C LYS A 99 -12.73 8.11 9.03
N LYS A 100 -12.54 9.42 8.96
CA LYS A 100 -13.23 10.38 9.86
C LYS A 100 -14.75 10.40 9.67
N HIS A 101 -15.22 10.01 8.48
CA HIS A 101 -16.65 10.04 8.14
C HIS A 101 -17.33 8.69 8.36
N PHE A 102 -16.56 7.63 8.58
CA PHE A 102 -17.10 6.28 8.75
C PHE A 102 -17.13 5.84 10.21
N PRO A 103 -18.08 4.98 10.60
CA PRO A 103 -18.08 4.37 11.91
C PRO A 103 -16.90 3.41 12.05
N GLU A 104 -16.36 3.30 13.26
CA GLU A 104 -15.30 2.33 13.54
C GLU A 104 -15.82 0.90 13.42
N VAL A 105 -14.95 0.00 12.92
CA VAL A 105 -15.24 -1.44 12.86
C VAL A 105 -15.51 -1.96 14.28
N ALA A 106 -16.45 -2.89 14.41
CA ALA A 106 -16.96 -3.45 15.66
C ALA A 106 -17.85 -2.52 16.49
N THR A 107 -18.15 -1.30 16.05
CA THR A 107 -19.10 -0.40 16.74
C THR A 107 -20.52 -0.94 16.61
N LEU A 108 -21.28 -0.90 17.71
CA LEU A 108 -22.71 -1.19 17.72
C LEU A 108 -23.51 0.06 17.35
N ILE A 109 -24.33 -0.04 16.33
CA ILE A 109 -25.23 1.00 15.86
C ILE A 109 -26.65 0.60 16.25
N LYS A 110 -27.28 1.41 17.10
CA LYS A 110 -28.70 1.23 17.45
C LYS A 110 -29.57 1.76 16.32
N THR A 111 -30.39 0.88 15.77
CA THR A 111 -31.35 1.23 14.71
C THR A 111 -32.75 0.78 15.12
N LYS A 112 -33.75 1.25 14.36
CA LYS A 112 -35.16 0.84 14.58
C LYS A 112 -35.38 -0.66 14.37
N GLU A 113 -34.51 -1.31 13.61
CA GLU A 113 -34.56 -2.74 13.28
C GLU A 113 -33.77 -3.60 14.27
N GLY A 114 -33.12 -3.00 15.28
CA GLY A 114 -32.29 -3.67 16.27
C GLY A 114 -30.84 -3.18 16.31
N ASP A 115 -30.04 -3.82 17.13
CA ASP A 115 -28.62 -3.49 17.26
C ASP A 115 -27.81 -4.14 16.11
N LEU A 116 -27.12 -3.31 15.34
CA LEU A 116 -26.30 -3.72 14.21
C LEU A 116 -24.82 -3.50 14.53
N LYS A 117 -24.00 -4.51 14.27
CA LYS A 117 -22.55 -4.40 14.45
C LYS A 117 -21.89 -4.09 13.12
N VAL A 118 -21.00 -3.10 13.10
CA VAL A 118 -20.17 -2.80 11.93
C VAL A 118 -19.12 -3.90 11.75
N LYS A 119 -19.23 -4.69 10.69
CA LYS A 119 -18.32 -5.80 10.39
C LYS A 119 -17.15 -5.34 9.55
N GLU A 120 -17.42 -4.57 8.50
CA GLU A 120 -16.45 -4.14 7.52
C GLU A 120 -16.85 -2.78 6.93
N VAL A 121 -15.85 -1.99 6.55
CA VAL A 121 -16.05 -0.68 5.92
C VAL A 121 -15.21 -0.63 4.64
N ASN A 122 -15.86 -0.28 3.53
CA ASN A 122 -15.18 -0.01 2.28
C ASN A 122 -15.20 1.50 2.01
N TYR A 123 -14.04 2.13 2.16
CA TYR A 123 -13.90 3.59 2.00
C TYR A 123 -14.08 4.08 0.56
N LEU A 124 -13.77 3.21 -0.45
CA LEU A 124 -13.82 3.59 -1.86
C LEU A 124 -15.24 3.51 -2.45
N THR A 125 -16.02 2.50 -2.06
CA THR A 125 -17.41 2.33 -2.51
C THR A 125 -18.40 3.02 -1.58
N GLU A 126 -17.93 3.61 -0.48
CA GLU A 126 -18.74 4.21 0.59
C GLU A 126 -19.76 3.22 1.19
N GLU A 127 -19.40 1.95 1.25
CA GLU A 127 -20.26 0.90 1.78
C GLU A 127 -19.83 0.47 3.17
N VAL A 128 -20.83 0.22 4.02
CA VAL A 128 -20.65 -0.36 5.34
C VAL A 128 -21.36 -1.68 5.41
N THR A 129 -20.65 -2.71 5.79
CA THR A 129 -21.21 -4.05 6.01
C THR A 129 -21.62 -4.17 7.47
N LEU A 130 -22.91 -4.33 7.70
CA LEU A 130 -23.55 -4.46 9.01
C LEU A 130 -23.93 -5.91 9.26
N GLU A 131 -23.75 -6.38 10.48
CA GLU A 131 -24.12 -7.71 10.93
C GLU A 131 -25.19 -7.61 12.01
N TYR A 132 -26.31 -8.32 11.81
CA TYR A 132 -27.39 -8.45 12.76
C TYR A 132 -27.02 -9.47 13.85
N SER A 133 -27.69 -9.40 15.00
CA SER A 133 -27.54 -10.36 16.11
C SER A 133 -27.86 -11.83 15.70
N ASP A 134 -28.63 -12.03 14.64
CA ASP A 134 -28.95 -13.33 14.07
C ASP A 134 -27.95 -13.83 13.03
N GLY A 135 -26.84 -13.09 12.79
CA GLY A 135 -25.79 -13.45 11.84
C GLY A 135 -26.06 -13.03 10.39
N ARG A 136 -27.23 -12.44 10.09
CA ARG A 136 -27.49 -11.86 8.77
C ARG A 136 -26.57 -10.67 8.51
N VAL A 137 -26.15 -10.51 7.27
CA VAL A 137 -25.27 -9.44 6.84
C VAL A 137 -25.97 -8.55 5.83
N ARG A 138 -25.94 -7.24 6.03
CA ARG A 138 -26.48 -6.23 5.11
C ARG A 138 -25.38 -5.25 4.71
N LYS A 139 -25.28 -4.99 3.42
CA LYS A 139 -24.43 -3.88 2.89
C LYS A 139 -25.32 -2.66 2.70
N THR A 140 -24.85 -1.52 3.20
CA THR A 140 -25.60 -0.25 3.17
C THR A 140 -24.63 0.86 2.85
N LYS A 141 -25.04 1.85 2.08
CA LYS A 141 -24.23 3.04 1.82
C LYS A 141 -24.15 3.92 3.07
N LEU A 142 -23.07 4.68 3.18
CA LEU A 142 -22.85 5.60 4.30
C LEU A 142 -24.00 6.64 4.44
N SER A 143 -24.54 7.11 3.32
CA SER A 143 -25.68 8.03 3.26
C SER A 143 -26.94 7.44 3.91
N GLU A 144 -27.26 6.18 3.59
CA GLU A 144 -28.43 5.46 4.15
C GLU A 144 -28.24 5.14 5.64
N LEU A 145 -26.97 4.92 6.07
CA LEU A 145 -26.67 4.67 7.48
C LEU A 145 -27.05 5.85 8.38
N ALA A 146 -26.93 7.08 7.87
CA ALA A 146 -27.34 8.28 8.61
C ALA A 146 -28.85 8.34 8.85
N GLU A 147 -29.65 7.82 7.92
CA GLU A 147 -31.11 7.74 8.03
C GLU A 147 -31.57 6.62 8.97
N LEU A 148 -30.80 5.52 9.03
CA LEU A 148 -31.08 4.39 9.93
C LEU A 148 -30.80 4.70 11.40
N LYS A 149 -29.95 5.68 11.70
CA LYS A 149 -29.64 6.15 13.08
C LYS A 149 -30.73 7.01 13.72
N LYS A 150 -31.79 7.33 13.04
CA LYS A 150 -32.97 8.02 13.56
C LYS A 150 -34.04 7.01 13.96
#